data_ac07e4985256955b34c1c91e4d4765fe
#
_entry.id   ac07e4985256955b34c1c91e4d4765fe
#
_cell.length_a   1.000
_cell.length_b   1.000
_cell.length_c   1.000
_cell.angle_alpha   90.00
_cell.angle_beta   90.00
_cell.angle_gamma   90.00
#
_symmetry.space_group_name_H-M   'P 1'
#
loop_
_entity.id
_entity.type
_entity.pdbx_description
1 polymer ?
#
loop_
_entity_poly.entity_id
_entity_poly.type
_entity_poly.pdbx_seq_one_letter_code
_entity_poly.pdbx_strand_id
1 'polypeptide(L)'
;MTLKPNNAPRLRYQLIAATFGRIVINTAQRMIYPFLNAISRGLGVPPETIRQLLSLRGAFGMMAPLFGPIVDRVGRRNAMLLGLIVLCAGLSLVAIAPSLISVFIAMMLIIACKFLFEPALQTYLSEHTPYSQRGLVIGLTEFGWSGAVLLGVPLAAYLIDRGDWLTPFLPLAGLGLLAGLWIGFVIPADPSQTAHAKANSLARWLSVIRNPNVIAALTVSLLISAANESLNVVYGEWLEVGFNLSVVQLGLTTTVIGVSELLGEGGVAALSDRLGKRQALMLGLALSTASYFVLPFVSGQLEWALAGIFAVYLTFEFAIVANLPLVSELMPEARNTVLSTAIAFHAAGRMIGAALGGWLFSLGFVWNGVAAGLMTALGIPLILWVVRERK
;
A
#
# COMPACT_ATOMS: atom_id res chain seq x y z
N MET A 1 34.38 -6.02 1.33
CA MET A 1 34.49 -5.19 0.12
C MET A 1 34.06 -3.80 0.52
N THR A 2 34.99 -2.92 0.82
CA THR A 2 34.75 -1.54 1.28
C THR A 2 34.24 -0.72 0.10
N LEU A 3 33.12 -0.02 0.26
CA LEU A 3 32.64 0.95 -0.71
C LEU A 3 33.75 1.94 -1.04
N LYS A 4 34.07 2.13 -2.32
CA LYS A 4 34.91 3.24 -2.73
C LYS A 4 34.20 4.53 -2.28
N PRO A 5 34.87 5.46 -1.59
CA PRO A 5 34.28 6.67 -1.00
C PRO A 5 33.58 7.59 -2.01
N ASN A 6 33.76 7.36 -3.31
CA ASN A 6 33.16 8.17 -4.39
C ASN A 6 31.68 7.80 -4.75
N ASN A 7 31.11 6.74 -4.19
CA ASN A 7 29.73 6.32 -4.56
C ASN A 7 28.64 6.80 -3.57
N ALA A 8 29.01 7.26 -2.39
CA ALA A 8 28.05 7.71 -1.38
C ALA A 8 27.17 8.92 -1.81
N PRO A 9 27.71 9.98 -2.45
CA PRO A 9 26.87 11.08 -2.91
C PRO A 9 25.91 10.66 -4.02
N ARG A 10 26.31 9.75 -4.92
CA ARG A 10 25.43 9.26 -5.99
C ARG A 10 24.24 8.46 -5.46
N LEU A 11 24.45 7.61 -4.46
CA LEU A 11 23.37 6.81 -3.86
C LEU A 11 22.32 7.70 -3.18
N ARG A 12 22.72 8.82 -2.56
CA ARG A 12 21.78 9.77 -1.94
C ARG A 12 20.82 10.39 -2.96
N TYR A 13 21.34 10.86 -4.11
CA TYR A 13 20.49 11.41 -5.17
C TYR A 13 19.55 10.37 -5.78
N GLN A 14 20.02 9.14 -5.93
CA GLN A 14 19.22 8.02 -6.40
C GLN A 14 18.08 7.69 -5.42
N LEU A 15 18.39 7.68 -4.12
CA LEU A 15 17.39 7.45 -3.07
C LEU A 15 16.33 8.57 -3.04
N ILE A 16 16.74 9.84 -3.12
CA ILE A 16 15.82 10.97 -3.13
C ILE A 16 14.91 10.91 -4.37
N ALA A 17 15.47 10.68 -5.56
CA ALA A 17 14.69 10.57 -6.80
C ALA A 17 13.68 9.41 -6.75
N ALA A 18 14.10 8.25 -6.23
CA ALA A 18 13.24 7.09 -6.09
C ALA A 18 12.12 7.30 -5.05
N THR A 19 12.45 7.91 -3.89
CA THR A 19 11.47 8.25 -2.86
C THR A 19 10.46 9.27 -3.39
N PHE A 20 10.91 10.28 -4.13
CA PHE A 20 10.03 11.23 -4.81
C PHE A 20 9.08 10.53 -5.79
N GLY A 21 9.58 9.62 -6.63
CA GLY A 21 8.74 8.80 -7.50
C GLY A 21 7.70 7.99 -6.73
N ARG A 22 8.08 7.37 -5.60
CA ARG A 22 7.14 6.66 -4.72
C ARG A 22 6.08 7.57 -4.11
N ILE A 23 6.43 8.79 -3.70
CA ILE A 23 5.46 9.78 -3.21
C ILE A 23 4.40 10.04 -4.29
N VAL A 24 4.82 10.30 -5.53
CA VAL A 24 3.89 10.57 -6.64
C VAL A 24 2.98 9.37 -6.93
N ILE A 25 3.55 8.16 -7.03
CA ILE A 25 2.80 6.93 -7.28
C ILE A 25 1.77 6.70 -6.17
N ASN A 26 2.19 6.80 -4.90
CA ASN A 26 1.33 6.56 -3.77
C ASN A 26 0.29 7.66 -3.58
N THR A 27 0.59 8.92 -3.92
CA THR A 27 -0.40 10.01 -3.94
C THR A 27 -1.52 9.70 -4.94
N ALA A 28 -1.17 9.32 -6.17
CA ALA A 28 -2.14 8.95 -7.19
C ALA A 28 -3.03 7.76 -6.76
N GLN A 29 -2.46 6.80 -6.03
CA GLN A 29 -3.21 5.66 -5.51
C GLN A 29 -4.12 6.05 -4.33
N ARG A 30 -3.63 6.87 -3.39
CA ARG A 30 -4.29 7.10 -2.10
C ARG A 30 -5.29 8.24 -2.12
N MET A 31 -5.15 9.22 -3.02
CA MET A 31 -6.10 10.34 -3.13
C MET A 31 -7.53 9.90 -3.45
N ILE A 32 -7.71 8.71 -4.03
CA ILE A 32 -9.04 8.20 -4.41
C ILE A 32 -9.92 7.99 -3.17
N TYR A 33 -9.36 7.55 -2.06
CA TYR A 33 -10.12 7.20 -0.86
C TYR A 33 -10.79 8.41 -0.18
N PRO A 34 -10.09 9.50 0.18
CA PRO A 34 -10.73 10.66 0.79
C PRO A 34 -11.63 11.41 -0.21
N PHE A 35 -11.29 11.41 -1.51
CA PHE A 35 -12.02 12.17 -2.53
C PHE A 35 -12.98 11.33 -3.36
N LEU A 36 -13.35 10.13 -2.87
CA LEU A 36 -14.25 9.20 -3.55
C LEU A 36 -15.58 9.89 -3.92
N ASN A 37 -16.17 10.64 -3.00
CA ASN A 37 -17.40 11.39 -3.24
C ASN A 37 -17.21 12.51 -4.26
N ALA A 38 -16.08 13.23 -4.25
CA ALA A 38 -15.79 14.27 -5.23
C ALA A 38 -15.69 13.69 -6.64
N ILE A 39 -14.99 12.55 -6.78
CA ILE A 39 -14.88 11.80 -8.05
C ILE A 39 -16.25 11.28 -8.50
N SER A 40 -17.01 10.70 -7.60
CA SER A 40 -18.36 10.19 -7.82
C SER A 40 -19.31 11.29 -8.35
N ARG A 41 -19.35 12.43 -7.66
CA ARG A 41 -20.13 13.60 -8.09
C ARG A 41 -19.68 14.12 -9.46
N GLY A 42 -18.37 14.21 -9.67
CA GLY A 42 -17.81 14.68 -10.94
C GLY A 42 -18.09 13.78 -12.14
N LEU A 43 -18.21 12.46 -11.90
CA LEU A 43 -18.58 11.48 -12.92
C LEU A 43 -20.11 11.28 -13.05
N GLY A 44 -20.91 11.83 -12.13
CA GLY A 44 -22.36 11.62 -12.11
C GLY A 44 -22.77 10.18 -11.80
N VAL A 45 -21.97 9.45 -11.01
CA VAL A 45 -22.22 8.04 -10.63
C VAL A 45 -22.35 7.92 -9.10
N PRO A 46 -23.05 6.90 -8.58
CA PRO A 46 -23.08 6.65 -7.14
C PRO A 46 -21.69 6.33 -6.57
N PRO A 47 -21.37 6.69 -5.31
CA PRO A 47 -20.12 6.34 -4.65
C PRO A 47 -19.81 4.84 -4.67
N GLU A 48 -20.85 4.01 -4.60
CA GLU A 48 -20.74 2.56 -4.68
C GLU A 48 -20.09 2.07 -5.97
N THR A 49 -20.33 2.75 -7.10
CA THR A 49 -19.66 2.42 -8.37
C THR A 49 -18.14 2.56 -8.26
N ILE A 50 -17.65 3.62 -7.60
CA ILE A 50 -16.21 3.80 -7.40
C ILE A 50 -15.64 2.74 -6.44
N ARG A 51 -16.39 2.34 -5.40
CA ARG A 51 -16.00 1.24 -4.48
C ARG A 51 -15.87 -0.08 -5.21
N GLN A 52 -16.78 -0.37 -6.16
CA GLN A 52 -16.68 -1.56 -7.01
C GLN A 52 -15.42 -1.52 -7.88
N LEU A 53 -15.03 -0.36 -8.44
CA LEU A 53 -13.76 -0.22 -9.15
C LEU A 53 -12.56 -0.47 -8.24
N LEU A 54 -12.61 -0.02 -6.97
CA LEU A 54 -11.56 -0.31 -5.98
C LEU A 54 -11.46 -1.81 -5.67
N SER A 55 -12.60 -2.51 -5.60
CA SER A 55 -12.62 -3.97 -5.46
C SER A 55 -11.99 -4.66 -6.67
N LEU A 56 -12.35 -4.28 -7.90
CA LEU A 56 -11.74 -4.80 -9.13
C LEU A 56 -10.24 -4.50 -9.20
N ARG A 57 -9.82 -3.33 -8.73
CA ARG A 57 -8.40 -2.98 -8.58
C ARG A 57 -7.69 -3.97 -7.64
N GLY A 58 -8.32 -4.36 -6.54
CA GLY A 58 -7.82 -5.40 -5.64
C GLY A 58 -7.66 -6.74 -6.35
N ALA A 59 -8.64 -7.15 -7.16
CA ALA A 59 -8.54 -8.36 -7.98
C ALA A 59 -7.36 -8.31 -8.96
N PHE A 60 -7.15 -7.18 -9.64
CA PHE A 60 -5.97 -6.99 -10.49
C PHE A 60 -4.67 -7.06 -9.69
N GLY A 61 -4.68 -6.60 -8.45
CA GLY A 61 -3.56 -6.67 -7.51
C GLY A 61 -3.03 -8.09 -7.28
N MET A 62 -3.89 -9.11 -7.39
CA MET A 62 -3.47 -10.53 -7.28
C MET A 62 -2.56 -10.97 -8.43
N MET A 63 -2.50 -10.23 -9.53
CA MET A 63 -1.61 -10.49 -10.66
C MET A 63 -0.17 -9.99 -10.44
N ALA A 64 0.15 -9.38 -9.30
CA ALA A 64 1.48 -8.86 -8.98
C ALA A 64 2.64 -9.84 -9.30
N PRO A 65 2.54 -11.17 -8.99
CA PRO A 65 3.61 -12.11 -9.28
C PRO A 65 3.95 -12.23 -10.77
N LEU A 66 3.05 -11.86 -11.68
CA LEU A 66 3.26 -11.92 -13.13
C LEU A 66 4.18 -10.81 -13.64
N PHE A 67 4.38 -9.75 -12.87
CA PHE A 67 5.21 -8.62 -13.26
C PHE A 67 6.71 -8.83 -12.97
N GLY A 68 7.07 -9.72 -12.04
CA GLY A 68 8.47 -10.02 -11.72
C GLY A 68 9.32 -10.37 -12.95
N PRO A 69 8.90 -11.32 -13.82
CA PRO A 69 9.63 -11.65 -15.04
C PRO A 69 9.80 -10.47 -16.02
N ILE A 70 8.88 -9.50 -16.00
CA ILE A 70 8.99 -8.29 -16.83
C ILE A 70 10.14 -7.43 -16.30
N VAL A 71 10.17 -7.18 -14.97
CA VAL A 71 11.22 -6.42 -14.30
C VAL A 71 12.61 -7.05 -14.56
N ASP A 72 12.71 -8.38 -14.46
CA ASP A 72 13.95 -9.10 -14.70
C ASP A 72 14.44 -8.97 -16.15
N ARG A 73 13.52 -8.94 -17.14
CA ARG A 73 13.86 -8.82 -18.55
C ARG A 73 14.28 -7.43 -18.97
N VAL A 74 13.56 -6.39 -18.51
CA VAL A 74 13.80 -5.01 -18.94
C VAL A 74 14.88 -4.31 -18.12
N GLY A 75 15.27 -4.87 -16.97
CA GLY A 75 16.21 -4.28 -16.01
C GLY A 75 15.56 -3.28 -15.06
N ARG A 76 16.22 -3.02 -13.90
CA ARG A 76 15.61 -2.27 -12.78
C ARG A 76 15.26 -0.83 -13.16
N ARG A 77 16.22 -0.11 -13.77
CA ARG A 77 15.99 1.27 -14.21
C ARG A 77 14.86 1.38 -15.22
N ASN A 78 14.88 0.53 -16.24
CA ASN A 78 13.86 0.56 -17.29
C ASN A 78 12.48 0.15 -16.77
N ALA A 79 12.40 -0.78 -15.82
CA ALA A 79 11.15 -1.14 -15.16
C ALA A 79 10.57 0.02 -14.36
N MET A 80 11.39 0.78 -13.61
CA MET A 80 10.95 1.98 -12.91
C MET A 80 10.46 3.06 -13.87
N LEU A 81 11.18 3.31 -14.97
CA LEU A 81 10.79 4.28 -16.00
C LEU A 81 9.50 3.87 -16.71
N LEU A 82 9.38 2.60 -17.10
CA LEU A 82 8.17 2.06 -17.71
C LEU A 82 6.96 2.22 -16.76
N GLY A 83 7.15 1.91 -15.47
CA GLY A 83 6.12 2.12 -14.46
C GLY A 83 5.64 3.57 -14.42
N LEU A 84 6.55 4.55 -14.37
CA LEU A 84 6.19 5.98 -14.36
C LEU A 84 5.52 6.43 -15.67
N ILE A 85 5.94 5.91 -16.82
CA ILE A 85 5.26 6.18 -18.10
C ILE A 85 3.82 5.68 -18.05
N VAL A 86 3.61 4.46 -17.55
CA VAL A 86 2.29 3.85 -17.39
C VAL A 86 1.42 4.67 -16.43
N LEU A 87 1.99 5.15 -15.33
CA LEU A 87 1.32 6.06 -14.38
C LEU A 87 0.87 7.34 -15.08
N CYS A 88 1.80 8.01 -15.77
CA CYS A 88 1.51 9.27 -16.47
C CYS A 88 0.43 9.09 -17.53
N ALA A 89 0.47 8.00 -18.29
CA ALA A 89 -0.56 7.67 -19.29
C ALA A 89 -1.95 7.52 -18.63
N GLY A 90 -2.03 6.81 -17.49
CA GLY A 90 -3.29 6.65 -16.76
C GLY A 90 -3.85 7.96 -16.23
N LEU A 91 -3.00 8.79 -15.59
CA LEU A 91 -3.42 10.08 -15.06
C LEU A 91 -3.82 11.05 -16.17
N SER A 92 -3.06 11.10 -17.25
CA SER A 92 -3.38 11.95 -18.42
C SER A 92 -4.68 11.50 -19.10
N LEU A 93 -4.95 10.19 -19.18
CA LEU A 93 -6.17 9.65 -19.74
C LEU A 93 -7.42 10.18 -19.01
N VAL A 94 -7.40 10.19 -17.67
CA VAL A 94 -8.52 10.73 -16.86
C VAL A 94 -8.71 12.22 -17.13
N ALA A 95 -7.61 12.99 -17.19
CA ALA A 95 -7.67 14.44 -17.38
C ALA A 95 -8.18 14.84 -18.77
N ILE A 96 -7.85 14.06 -19.82
CA ILE A 96 -8.21 14.38 -21.21
C ILE A 96 -9.60 13.85 -21.58
N ALA A 97 -9.94 12.67 -21.08
CA ALA A 97 -11.21 11.99 -21.40
C ALA A 97 -11.90 11.50 -20.11
N PRO A 98 -12.44 12.42 -19.27
CA PRO A 98 -13.03 12.07 -18.00
C PRO A 98 -14.25 11.16 -18.17
N SER A 99 -14.13 9.95 -17.69
CA SER A 99 -15.19 8.93 -17.73
C SER A 99 -14.94 7.85 -16.68
N LEU A 100 -15.97 7.08 -16.36
CA LEU A 100 -15.83 5.92 -15.47
C LEU A 100 -14.78 4.92 -15.98
N ILE A 101 -14.74 4.73 -17.31
CA ILE A 101 -13.79 3.80 -17.95
C ILE A 101 -12.35 4.33 -17.82
N SER A 102 -12.12 5.62 -18.06
CA SER A 102 -10.77 6.21 -17.91
C SER A 102 -10.27 6.15 -16.48
N VAL A 103 -11.14 6.40 -15.49
CA VAL A 103 -10.81 6.25 -14.06
C VAL A 103 -10.48 4.78 -13.73
N PHE A 104 -11.27 3.84 -14.25
CA PHE A 104 -10.98 2.41 -14.07
C PHE A 104 -9.62 2.02 -14.66
N ILE A 105 -9.36 2.40 -15.91
CA ILE A 105 -8.08 2.14 -16.59
C ILE A 105 -6.93 2.78 -15.81
N ALA A 106 -7.08 4.02 -15.35
CA ALA A 106 -6.05 4.69 -14.56
C ALA A 106 -5.76 3.96 -13.25
N MET A 107 -6.78 3.48 -12.54
CA MET A 107 -6.59 2.66 -11.33
C MET A 107 -5.77 1.39 -11.62
N MET A 108 -6.02 0.72 -12.75
CA MET A 108 -5.24 -0.47 -13.15
C MET A 108 -3.81 -0.09 -13.50
N LEU A 109 -3.60 1.01 -14.24
CA LEU A 109 -2.27 1.48 -14.64
C LEU A 109 -1.44 1.96 -13.43
N ILE A 110 -2.06 2.59 -12.43
CA ILE A 110 -1.41 2.97 -11.16
C ILE A 110 -0.87 1.73 -10.44
N ILE A 111 -1.66 0.66 -10.34
CA ILE A 111 -1.23 -0.59 -9.71
C ILE A 111 -0.16 -1.30 -10.55
N ALA A 112 -0.30 -1.33 -11.88
CA ALA A 112 0.73 -1.88 -12.77
C ALA A 112 2.06 -1.11 -12.61
N CYS A 113 2.00 0.23 -12.50
CA CYS A 113 3.17 1.03 -12.17
C CYS A 113 3.85 0.54 -10.88
N LYS A 114 3.11 0.31 -9.80
CA LYS A 114 3.66 -0.20 -8.53
C LYS A 114 4.35 -1.55 -8.70
N PHE A 115 3.75 -2.46 -9.44
CA PHE A 115 4.33 -3.79 -9.69
C PHE A 115 5.62 -3.75 -10.50
N LEU A 116 5.82 -2.72 -11.32
CA LEU A 116 7.07 -2.49 -12.05
C LEU A 116 8.08 -1.72 -11.20
N PHE A 117 7.64 -0.68 -10.50
CA PHE A 117 8.51 0.28 -9.82
C PHE A 117 9.07 -0.26 -8.50
N GLU A 118 8.20 -0.75 -7.60
CA GLU A 118 8.61 -1.11 -6.23
C GLU A 118 9.58 -2.28 -6.17
N PRO A 119 9.36 -3.43 -6.85
CA PRO A 119 10.32 -4.53 -6.85
C PRO A 119 11.65 -4.15 -7.52
N ALA A 120 11.59 -3.36 -8.59
CA ALA A 120 12.78 -2.87 -9.28
C ALA A 120 13.63 -1.98 -8.37
N LEU A 121 12.99 -1.05 -7.65
CA LEU A 121 13.65 -0.18 -6.69
C LEU A 121 14.27 -0.96 -5.52
N GLN A 122 13.50 -1.84 -4.88
CA GLN A 122 13.99 -2.64 -3.75
C GLN A 122 15.18 -3.53 -4.14
N THR A 123 15.13 -4.14 -5.32
CA THR A 123 16.22 -4.94 -5.85
C THR A 123 17.44 -4.07 -6.13
N TYR A 124 17.26 -2.93 -6.81
CA TYR A 124 18.34 -1.98 -7.10
C TYR A 124 19.05 -1.53 -5.82
N LEU A 125 18.30 -1.09 -4.82
CA LEU A 125 18.85 -0.64 -3.54
C LEU A 125 19.57 -1.77 -2.78
N SER A 126 19.01 -2.97 -2.79
CA SER A 126 19.61 -4.13 -2.15
C SER A 126 20.95 -4.54 -2.76
N GLU A 127 21.11 -4.36 -4.08
CA GLU A 127 22.36 -4.68 -4.81
C GLU A 127 23.44 -3.60 -4.62
N HIS A 128 23.03 -2.32 -4.46
CA HIS A 128 23.95 -1.19 -4.37
C HIS A 128 24.23 -0.73 -2.93
N THR A 129 23.63 -1.38 -1.92
CA THR A 129 23.82 -1.04 -0.52
C THR A 129 24.47 -2.19 0.25
N PRO A 130 25.50 -1.93 1.09
CA PRO A 130 26.08 -2.92 2.00
C PRO A 130 25.01 -3.56 2.87
N TYR A 131 25.15 -4.84 3.17
CA TYR A 131 24.16 -5.61 3.94
C TYR A 131 23.77 -4.93 5.25
N SER A 132 24.74 -4.37 5.97
CA SER A 132 24.53 -3.66 7.25
C SER A 132 23.70 -2.38 7.15
N GLN A 133 23.54 -1.79 5.96
CA GLN A 133 22.81 -0.54 5.74
C GLN A 133 21.50 -0.73 4.94
N ARG A 134 21.24 -1.95 4.44
CA ARG A 134 20.05 -2.22 3.60
C ARG A 134 18.74 -1.86 4.29
N GLY A 135 18.60 -2.25 5.56
CA GLY A 135 17.41 -1.94 6.33
C GLY A 135 17.13 -0.45 6.44
N LEU A 136 18.18 0.35 6.72
CA LEU A 136 18.06 1.81 6.79
C LEU A 136 17.67 2.41 5.43
N VAL A 137 18.36 2.00 4.35
CA VAL A 137 18.11 2.55 3.00
C VAL A 137 16.72 2.19 2.48
N ILE A 138 16.28 0.93 2.68
CA ILE A 138 14.92 0.52 2.33
C ILE A 138 13.90 1.26 3.19
N GLY A 139 14.12 1.37 4.51
CA GLY A 139 13.25 2.11 5.42
C GLY A 139 13.10 3.59 5.04
N LEU A 140 14.18 4.24 4.56
CA LEU A 140 14.10 5.61 4.05
C LEU A 140 13.19 5.73 2.81
N THR A 141 13.05 4.69 2.00
CA THR A 141 12.10 4.72 0.87
C THR A 141 10.65 4.60 1.32
N GLU A 142 10.37 4.08 2.53
CA GLU A 142 9.01 4.02 3.08
C GLU A 142 8.43 5.41 3.37
N PHE A 143 9.28 6.44 3.53
CA PHE A 143 8.82 7.84 3.45
C PHE A 143 8.07 8.17 2.14
N GLY A 144 8.24 7.37 1.09
CA GLY A 144 7.43 7.48 -0.13
C GLY A 144 5.96 7.08 0.08
N TRP A 145 5.68 6.24 1.08
CA TRP A 145 4.31 5.87 1.46
C TRP A 145 3.66 6.94 2.33
N SER A 146 4.26 7.26 3.46
CA SER A 146 3.76 8.26 4.40
C SER A 146 3.80 9.68 3.84
N GLY A 147 4.83 10.04 3.07
CA GLY A 147 4.92 11.33 2.39
C GLY A 147 3.80 11.59 1.40
N ALA A 148 3.27 10.55 0.77
CA ALA A 148 2.09 10.67 -0.08
C ALA A 148 0.86 11.15 0.69
N VAL A 149 0.65 10.63 1.90
CA VAL A 149 -0.50 10.97 2.74
C VAL A 149 -0.29 12.30 3.47
N LEU A 150 0.95 12.58 3.87
CA LEU A 150 1.30 13.81 4.59
C LEU A 150 1.34 15.04 3.68
N LEU A 151 1.77 14.89 2.44
CA LEU A 151 1.98 16.01 1.53
C LEU A 151 1.15 15.88 0.24
N GLY A 152 1.13 14.70 -0.36
CA GLY A 152 0.53 14.48 -1.68
C GLY A 152 -0.98 14.59 -1.66
N VAL A 153 -1.65 13.93 -0.71
CA VAL A 153 -3.12 13.97 -0.59
C VAL A 153 -3.64 15.34 -0.17
N PRO A 154 -3.06 16.05 0.82
CA PRO A 154 -3.42 17.44 1.10
C PRO A 154 -3.22 18.39 -0.09
N LEU A 155 -2.14 18.22 -0.87
CA LEU A 155 -1.93 18.98 -2.09
C LEU A 155 -3.02 18.69 -3.13
N ALA A 156 -3.40 17.41 -3.31
CA ALA A 156 -4.51 17.04 -4.18
C ALA A 156 -5.83 17.66 -3.72
N ALA A 157 -6.10 17.70 -2.41
CA ALA A 157 -7.26 18.37 -1.82
C ALA A 157 -7.30 19.86 -2.19
N TYR A 158 -6.16 20.54 -2.02
CA TYR A 158 -6.04 21.96 -2.37
C TYR A 158 -6.28 22.22 -3.86
N LEU A 159 -5.81 21.32 -4.73
CA LEU A 159 -6.03 21.43 -6.18
C LEU A 159 -7.50 21.20 -6.53
N ILE A 160 -8.16 20.23 -5.90
CA ILE A 160 -9.62 19.98 -6.09
C ILE A 160 -10.45 21.18 -5.65
N ASP A 161 -10.10 21.78 -4.52
CA ASP A 161 -10.82 22.96 -3.98
C ASP A 161 -10.71 24.20 -4.88
N ARG A 162 -9.56 24.37 -5.58
CA ARG A 162 -9.31 25.48 -6.50
C ARG A 162 -9.87 25.28 -7.90
N GLY A 163 -10.23 24.05 -8.25
CA GLY A 163 -10.74 23.71 -9.57
C GLY A 163 -11.89 22.71 -9.47
N ASP A 164 -11.63 21.50 -9.90
CA ASP A 164 -12.55 20.38 -9.83
C ASP A 164 -11.81 19.08 -9.49
N TRP A 165 -12.54 17.96 -9.46
CA TRP A 165 -11.98 16.65 -9.15
C TRP A 165 -10.88 16.19 -10.14
N LEU A 166 -10.82 16.76 -11.35
CA LEU A 166 -9.81 16.45 -12.38
C LEU A 166 -8.50 17.20 -12.16
N THR A 167 -8.54 18.32 -11.43
CA THR A 167 -7.39 19.24 -11.29
C THR A 167 -6.10 18.57 -10.79
N PRO A 168 -6.09 17.55 -9.92
CA PRO A 168 -4.85 16.90 -9.47
C PRO A 168 -4.17 16.02 -10.50
N PHE A 169 -4.92 15.51 -11.52
CA PHE A 169 -4.41 14.44 -12.38
C PHE A 169 -3.24 14.90 -13.28
N LEU A 170 -3.35 16.05 -13.95
CA LEU A 170 -2.26 16.56 -14.80
C LEU A 170 -1.03 16.98 -14.01
N PRO A 171 -1.12 17.72 -12.91
CA PRO A 171 0.05 18.00 -12.05
C PRO A 171 0.75 16.72 -11.57
N LEU A 172 0.00 15.70 -11.15
CA LEU A 172 0.57 14.42 -10.74
C LEU A 172 1.24 13.69 -11.91
N ALA A 173 0.67 13.74 -13.12
CA ALA A 173 1.32 13.20 -14.32
C ALA A 173 2.63 13.96 -14.61
N GLY A 174 2.63 15.28 -14.49
CA GLY A 174 3.83 16.11 -14.63
C GLY A 174 4.91 15.76 -13.61
N LEU A 175 4.53 15.59 -12.34
CA LEU A 175 5.45 15.15 -11.28
C LEU A 175 5.97 13.74 -11.55
N GLY A 176 5.14 12.84 -12.10
CA GLY A 176 5.55 11.51 -12.54
C GLY A 176 6.58 11.53 -13.66
N LEU A 177 6.41 12.43 -14.64
CA LEU A 177 7.40 12.65 -15.70
C LEU A 177 8.71 13.21 -15.14
N LEU A 178 8.63 14.20 -14.24
CA LEU A 178 9.81 14.74 -13.56
C LEU A 178 10.57 13.68 -12.77
N ALA A 179 9.85 12.82 -12.04
CA ALA A 179 10.44 11.68 -11.34
C ALA A 179 11.13 10.72 -12.32
N GLY A 180 10.49 10.42 -13.45
CA GLY A 180 11.05 9.58 -14.51
C GLY A 180 12.31 10.17 -15.11
N LEU A 181 12.31 11.45 -15.45
CA LEU A 181 13.49 12.14 -15.94
C LEU A 181 14.63 12.12 -14.91
N TRP A 182 14.33 12.43 -13.65
CA TRP A 182 15.33 12.42 -12.59
C TRP A 182 15.93 11.02 -12.37
N ILE A 183 15.11 9.99 -12.28
CA ILE A 183 15.56 8.57 -12.20
C ILE A 183 16.41 8.21 -13.43
N GLY A 184 15.97 8.62 -14.62
CA GLY A 184 16.69 8.38 -15.86
C GLY A 184 18.09 9.02 -15.89
N PHE A 185 18.31 10.14 -15.20
CA PHE A 185 19.62 10.79 -15.10
C PHE A 185 20.51 10.20 -13.99
N VAL A 186 19.93 9.83 -12.83
CA VAL A 186 20.76 9.46 -11.66
C VAL A 186 20.97 7.94 -11.51
N ILE A 187 20.05 7.10 -12.02
CA ILE A 187 20.18 5.65 -11.95
C ILE A 187 20.81 5.15 -13.25
N PRO A 188 21.99 4.48 -13.18
CA PRO A 188 22.64 3.90 -14.37
C PRO A 188 21.76 2.79 -14.97
N ALA A 189 21.90 2.59 -16.30
CA ALA A 189 21.24 1.47 -16.96
C ALA A 189 21.88 0.15 -16.51
N ASP A 190 21.05 -0.75 -16.00
CA ASP A 190 21.52 -2.11 -15.72
C ASP A 190 21.55 -2.93 -17.01
N PRO A 191 22.57 -3.79 -17.20
CA PRO A 191 22.49 -4.79 -18.25
C PRO A 191 21.26 -5.67 -17.97
N SER A 192 20.43 -5.88 -19.00
CA SER A 192 19.28 -6.79 -18.89
C SER A 192 19.81 -8.17 -18.50
N GLN A 193 19.40 -8.65 -17.33
CA GLN A 193 19.73 -10.00 -16.95
C GLN A 193 18.82 -10.95 -17.74
N THR A 194 19.42 -11.86 -18.49
CA THR A 194 18.67 -12.96 -19.07
C THR A 194 17.96 -13.69 -17.93
N ALA A 195 16.63 -13.58 -17.93
CA ALA A 195 15.80 -14.24 -16.93
C ALA A 195 16.11 -15.73 -16.98
N HIS A 196 16.84 -16.21 -15.98
CA HIS A 196 16.95 -17.64 -15.75
C HIS A 196 15.55 -18.06 -15.29
N ALA A 197 14.72 -18.47 -16.26
CA ALA A 197 13.43 -19.07 -16.01
C ALA A 197 13.68 -20.30 -15.13
N LYS A 198 13.51 -20.16 -13.81
CA LYS A 198 13.71 -21.25 -12.88
C LYS A 198 12.65 -22.30 -13.18
N ALA A 199 13.08 -23.40 -13.80
CA ALA A 199 12.30 -24.62 -13.88
C ALA A 199 11.70 -24.90 -12.48
N ASN A 200 10.39 -25.23 -12.41
CA ASN A 200 9.62 -25.58 -11.21
C ASN A 200 8.98 -24.45 -10.37
N SER A 201 8.60 -23.32 -10.97
CA SER A 201 7.84 -22.28 -10.25
C SER A 201 6.49 -22.83 -9.72
N LEU A 202 5.78 -23.66 -10.49
CA LEU A 202 4.51 -24.26 -10.10
C LEU A 202 4.65 -25.21 -8.91
N ALA A 203 5.68 -26.09 -8.93
CA ALA A 203 5.91 -27.02 -7.83
C ALA A 203 6.23 -26.29 -6.51
N ARG A 204 7.00 -25.19 -6.58
CA ARG A 204 7.25 -24.33 -5.41
C ARG A 204 6.01 -23.64 -4.93
N TRP A 205 5.20 -23.10 -5.82
CA TRP A 205 3.94 -22.46 -5.45
C TRP A 205 3.00 -23.47 -4.79
N LEU A 206 2.86 -24.69 -5.35
CA LEU A 206 2.09 -25.78 -4.74
C LEU A 206 2.62 -26.17 -3.36
N SER A 207 3.94 -26.16 -3.14
CA SER A 207 4.50 -26.44 -1.80
C SER A 207 4.15 -25.35 -0.78
N VAL A 208 4.09 -24.09 -1.20
CA VAL A 208 3.69 -22.95 -0.36
C VAL A 208 2.24 -23.06 0.06
N ILE A 209 1.31 -23.28 -0.88
CA ILE A 209 -0.14 -23.36 -0.58
C ILE A 209 -0.54 -24.64 0.15
N ARG A 210 0.28 -25.69 0.15
CA ARG A 210 0.06 -26.93 0.90
C ARG A 210 0.60 -26.88 2.34
N ASN A 211 1.42 -25.87 2.66
CA ASN A 211 1.98 -25.75 4.00
C ASN A 211 0.98 -25.03 4.93
N PRO A 212 0.42 -25.69 5.96
CA PRO A 212 -0.60 -25.09 6.82
C PRO A 212 -0.10 -23.89 7.60
N ASN A 213 1.17 -23.84 8.01
CA ASN A 213 1.79 -22.69 8.67
C ASN A 213 1.79 -21.46 7.77
N VAL A 214 2.21 -21.66 6.51
CA VAL A 214 2.29 -20.58 5.52
C VAL A 214 0.90 -20.08 5.17
N ILE A 215 -0.04 -20.97 4.88
CA ILE A 215 -1.42 -20.60 4.55
C ILE A 215 -2.09 -19.85 5.71
N ALA A 216 -1.90 -20.28 6.95
CA ALA A 216 -2.44 -19.57 8.11
C ALA A 216 -1.90 -18.13 8.19
N ALA A 217 -0.58 -17.93 8.04
CA ALA A 217 0.03 -16.61 8.07
C ALA A 217 -0.40 -15.73 6.87
N LEU A 218 -0.55 -16.33 5.68
CA LEU A 218 -1.08 -15.65 4.49
C LEU A 218 -2.55 -15.25 4.67
N THR A 219 -3.35 -16.12 5.32
CA THR A 219 -4.75 -15.80 5.66
C THR A 219 -4.82 -14.61 6.63
N VAL A 220 -3.90 -14.52 7.59
CA VAL A 220 -3.80 -13.34 8.47
C VAL A 220 -3.48 -12.09 7.66
N SER A 221 -2.57 -12.16 6.69
CA SER A 221 -2.28 -11.05 5.76
C SER A 221 -3.54 -10.59 5.00
N LEU A 222 -4.34 -11.55 4.52
CA LEU A 222 -5.62 -11.27 3.86
C LEU A 222 -6.60 -10.58 4.81
N LEU A 223 -6.78 -11.11 6.03
CA LEU A 223 -7.71 -10.58 7.02
C LEU A 223 -7.36 -9.15 7.45
N ILE A 224 -6.07 -8.87 7.74
CA ILE A 224 -5.59 -7.52 8.07
C ILE A 224 -5.90 -6.56 6.93
N SER A 225 -5.63 -6.96 5.69
CA SER A 225 -5.85 -6.11 4.51
C SER A 225 -7.33 -5.91 4.22
N ALA A 226 -8.18 -6.93 4.43
CA ALA A 226 -9.63 -6.83 4.26
C ALA A 226 -10.24 -5.88 5.30
N ALA A 227 -9.83 -6.00 6.56
CA ALA A 227 -10.26 -5.11 7.64
C ALA A 227 -9.94 -3.64 7.34
N ASN A 228 -8.69 -3.35 6.96
CA ASN A 228 -8.27 -1.99 6.65
C ASN A 228 -8.99 -1.43 5.41
N GLU A 229 -9.07 -2.21 4.33
CA GLU A 229 -9.70 -1.74 3.11
C GLU A 229 -11.21 -1.51 3.26
N SER A 230 -11.89 -2.28 4.13
CA SER A 230 -13.32 -2.06 4.41
C SER A 230 -13.59 -0.69 5.06
N LEU A 231 -12.61 -0.15 5.82
CA LEU A 231 -12.64 1.22 6.33
C LEU A 231 -12.14 2.23 5.29
N ASN A 232 -11.08 1.92 4.57
CA ASN A 232 -10.48 2.81 3.56
C ASN A 232 -11.49 3.31 2.52
N VAL A 233 -12.38 2.44 2.06
CA VAL A 233 -13.35 2.79 1.00
C VAL A 233 -14.53 3.63 1.50
N VAL A 234 -14.65 3.86 2.80
CA VAL A 234 -15.77 4.60 3.41
C VAL A 234 -15.35 5.75 4.30
N TYR A 235 -14.11 5.79 4.83
CA TYR A 235 -13.72 6.81 5.81
C TYR A 235 -13.84 8.24 5.27
N GLY A 236 -13.55 8.43 3.98
CA GLY A 236 -13.66 9.74 3.34
C GLY A 236 -15.11 10.24 3.34
N GLU A 237 -16.05 9.40 2.91
CA GLU A 237 -17.47 9.72 2.92
C GLU A 237 -18.01 9.88 4.34
N TRP A 238 -17.60 8.99 5.25
CA TRP A 238 -17.98 9.08 6.66
C TRP A 238 -17.54 10.39 7.31
N LEU A 239 -16.31 10.85 7.06
CA LEU A 239 -15.83 12.12 7.58
C LEU A 239 -16.49 13.33 6.88
N GLU A 240 -16.64 13.29 5.54
CA GLU A 240 -17.26 14.36 4.76
C GLU A 240 -18.71 14.58 5.21
N VAL A 241 -19.51 13.52 5.24
CA VAL A 241 -20.94 13.60 5.55
C VAL A 241 -21.20 13.72 7.06
N GLY A 242 -20.48 12.93 7.87
CA GLY A 242 -20.70 12.89 9.33
C GLY A 242 -20.28 14.17 10.05
N PHE A 243 -19.26 14.87 9.54
CA PHE A 243 -18.72 16.09 10.17
C PHE A 243 -18.78 17.33 9.26
N ASN A 244 -19.45 17.22 8.10
CA ASN A 244 -19.59 18.30 7.12
C ASN A 244 -18.25 18.95 6.73
N LEU A 245 -17.24 18.13 6.48
CA LEU A 245 -15.89 18.61 6.15
C LEU A 245 -15.80 19.08 4.70
N SER A 246 -15.12 20.20 4.48
CA SER A 246 -14.71 20.63 3.14
C SER A 246 -13.65 19.67 2.59
N VAL A 247 -13.45 19.70 1.26
CA VAL A 247 -12.43 18.88 0.58
C VAL A 247 -11.02 19.12 1.15
N VAL A 248 -10.68 20.37 1.48
CA VAL A 248 -9.39 20.73 2.09
C VAL A 248 -9.27 20.14 3.49
N GLN A 249 -10.30 20.28 4.32
CA GLN A 249 -10.30 19.70 5.66
C GLN A 249 -10.19 18.17 5.59
N LEU A 250 -10.91 17.54 4.68
CA LEU A 250 -10.83 16.10 4.45
C LEU A 250 -9.42 15.67 4.03
N GLY A 251 -8.76 16.42 3.14
CA GLY A 251 -7.36 16.20 2.79
C GLY A 251 -6.41 16.34 3.98
N LEU A 252 -6.65 17.32 4.86
CA LEU A 252 -5.85 17.52 6.07
C LEU A 252 -6.05 16.37 7.09
N THR A 253 -7.25 15.79 7.19
CA THR A 253 -7.46 14.64 8.10
C THR A 253 -6.58 13.44 7.71
N THR A 254 -6.20 13.31 6.45
CA THR A 254 -5.32 12.23 6.01
C THR A 254 -3.91 12.34 6.60
N THR A 255 -3.47 13.51 7.03
CA THR A 255 -2.18 13.67 7.73
C THR A 255 -2.13 12.87 9.03
N VAL A 256 -3.29 12.75 9.71
CA VAL A 256 -3.42 11.90 10.91
C VAL A 256 -3.09 10.45 10.56
N ILE A 257 -3.58 9.95 9.42
CA ILE A 257 -3.27 8.61 8.91
C ILE A 257 -1.77 8.49 8.64
N GLY A 258 -1.17 9.45 7.93
CA GLY A 258 0.25 9.43 7.61
C GLY A 258 1.16 9.41 8.84
N VAL A 259 0.82 10.19 9.88
CA VAL A 259 1.57 10.18 11.15
C VAL A 259 1.40 8.86 11.87
N SER A 260 0.18 8.31 11.92
CA SER A 260 -0.07 7.02 12.58
C SER A 260 0.65 5.87 11.91
N GLU A 261 0.70 5.83 10.58
CA GLU A 261 1.44 4.82 9.81
C GLU A 261 2.94 4.89 10.10
N LEU A 262 3.55 6.09 10.08
CA LEU A 262 4.96 6.28 10.44
C LEU A 262 5.28 5.79 11.85
N LEU A 263 4.41 6.10 12.81
CA LEU A 263 4.60 5.66 14.19
C LEU A 263 4.38 4.15 14.34
N GLY A 264 3.48 3.56 13.58
CA GLY A 264 3.25 2.11 13.52
C GLY A 264 4.49 1.36 13.00
N GLU A 265 5.06 1.80 11.88
CA GLU A 265 6.32 1.28 11.33
C GLU A 265 7.48 1.40 12.31
N GLY A 266 7.65 2.59 12.91
CA GLY A 266 8.66 2.85 13.91
C GLY A 266 8.48 1.99 15.17
N GLY A 267 7.24 1.74 15.57
CA GLY A 267 6.88 0.87 16.68
C GLY A 267 7.31 -0.59 16.45
N VAL A 268 7.14 -1.12 15.24
CA VAL A 268 7.62 -2.46 14.87
C VAL A 268 9.15 -2.51 14.95
N ALA A 269 9.84 -1.53 14.38
CA ALA A 269 11.29 -1.47 14.41
C ALA A 269 11.86 -1.44 15.85
N ALA A 270 11.16 -0.77 16.77
CA ALA A 270 11.59 -0.66 18.16
C ALA A 270 11.26 -1.89 19.03
N LEU A 271 10.13 -2.56 18.75
CA LEU A 271 9.57 -3.59 19.64
C LEU A 271 9.72 -5.02 19.11
N SER A 272 9.81 -5.22 17.80
CA SER A 272 9.82 -6.56 17.19
C SER A 272 11.00 -7.41 17.64
N ASP A 273 12.19 -6.80 17.78
CA ASP A 273 13.39 -7.52 18.24
C ASP A 273 13.31 -7.93 19.71
N ARG A 274 12.58 -7.15 20.55
CA ARG A 274 12.42 -7.42 21.97
C ARG A 274 11.32 -8.44 22.26
N LEU A 275 10.22 -8.35 21.55
CA LEU A 275 9.05 -9.21 21.76
C LEU A 275 9.16 -10.54 20.99
N GLY A 276 9.92 -10.57 19.89
CA GLY A 276 9.84 -11.65 18.89
C GLY A 276 8.69 -11.43 17.90
N LYS A 277 8.88 -11.92 16.66
CA LYS A 277 8.00 -11.63 15.51
C LYS A 277 6.54 -12.04 15.72
N ARG A 278 6.35 -13.26 16.25
CA ARG A 278 5.01 -13.81 16.53
C ARG A 278 4.27 -13.00 17.59
N GLN A 279 4.96 -12.63 18.69
CA GLN A 279 4.34 -11.86 19.76
C GLN A 279 4.05 -10.42 19.34
N ALA A 280 4.96 -9.80 18.56
CA ALA A 280 4.72 -8.49 17.98
C ALA A 280 3.47 -8.48 17.07
N LEU A 281 3.34 -9.48 16.18
CA LEU A 281 2.14 -9.61 15.35
C LEU A 281 0.88 -9.81 16.19
N MET A 282 0.92 -10.67 17.21
CA MET A 282 -0.22 -10.88 18.12
C MET A 282 -0.64 -9.60 18.83
N LEU A 283 0.34 -8.82 19.33
CA LEU A 283 0.08 -7.51 19.93
C LEU A 283 -0.59 -6.57 18.91
N GLY A 284 -0.05 -6.48 17.70
CA GLY A 284 -0.63 -5.69 16.62
C GLY A 284 -2.06 -6.09 16.30
N LEU A 285 -2.35 -7.39 16.17
CA LEU A 285 -3.71 -7.90 15.92
C LEU A 285 -4.67 -7.57 17.07
N ALA A 286 -4.24 -7.75 18.31
CA ALA A 286 -5.07 -7.47 19.49
C ALA A 286 -5.42 -5.98 19.60
N LEU A 287 -4.40 -5.11 19.44
CA LEU A 287 -4.60 -3.65 19.47
C LEU A 287 -5.46 -3.18 18.27
N SER A 288 -5.22 -3.74 17.08
CA SER A 288 -6.01 -3.41 15.88
C SER A 288 -7.48 -3.85 16.05
N THR A 289 -7.71 -5.03 16.59
CA THR A 289 -9.06 -5.51 16.93
C THR A 289 -9.77 -4.54 17.86
N ALA A 290 -9.11 -4.15 18.96
CA ALA A 290 -9.68 -3.20 19.92
C ALA A 290 -9.98 -1.83 19.27
N SER A 291 -9.04 -1.31 18.47
CA SER A 291 -9.19 -0.02 17.80
C SER A 291 -10.35 -0.02 16.81
N TYR A 292 -10.54 -1.08 16.02
CA TYR A 292 -11.68 -1.19 15.11
C TYR A 292 -13.03 -1.26 15.84
N PHE A 293 -13.11 -2.03 16.94
CA PHE A 293 -14.35 -2.09 17.72
C PHE A 293 -14.67 -0.77 18.42
N VAL A 294 -13.66 -0.02 18.88
CA VAL A 294 -13.85 1.25 19.60
C VAL A 294 -14.20 2.39 18.65
N LEU A 295 -13.64 2.44 17.43
CA LEU A 295 -13.79 3.54 16.49
C LEU A 295 -15.23 4.04 16.30
N PRO A 296 -16.25 3.19 16.08
CA PRO A 296 -17.62 3.68 15.89
C PRO A 296 -18.23 4.38 17.11
N PHE A 297 -17.79 4.03 18.31
CA PHE A 297 -18.33 4.56 19.56
C PHE A 297 -17.68 5.87 19.99
N VAL A 298 -16.51 6.20 19.47
CA VAL A 298 -15.81 7.48 19.75
C VAL A 298 -16.07 8.52 18.65
N SER A 299 -16.93 8.23 17.69
CA SER A 299 -17.18 9.05 16.50
C SER A 299 -18.18 10.20 16.70
N GLY A 300 -18.52 10.57 17.93
CA GLY A 300 -19.48 11.63 18.21
C GLY A 300 -18.97 13.06 17.94
N GLN A 301 -17.66 13.26 17.96
CA GLN A 301 -16.97 14.53 17.69
C GLN A 301 -15.77 14.28 16.78
N LEU A 302 -15.39 15.27 15.97
CA LEU A 302 -14.34 15.13 14.97
C LEU A 302 -12.99 14.73 15.61
N GLU A 303 -12.64 15.36 16.75
CA GLU A 303 -11.36 15.10 17.43
C GLU A 303 -11.26 13.66 17.89
N TRP A 304 -12.32 13.09 18.45
CA TRP A 304 -12.37 11.70 18.87
C TRP A 304 -12.41 10.73 17.69
N ALA A 305 -13.13 11.10 16.62
CA ALA A 305 -13.13 10.34 15.38
C ALA A 305 -11.72 10.25 14.78
N LEU A 306 -10.98 11.38 14.76
CA LEU A 306 -9.58 11.42 14.29
C LEU A 306 -8.64 10.64 15.22
N ALA A 307 -8.83 10.70 16.53
CA ALA A 307 -8.09 9.89 17.49
C ALA A 307 -8.34 8.37 17.28
N GLY A 308 -9.59 8.00 16.99
CA GLY A 308 -9.96 6.64 16.63
C GLY A 308 -9.32 6.18 15.32
N ILE A 309 -9.35 7.01 14.28
CA ILE A 309 -8.63 6.77 13.01
C ILE A 309 -7.14 6.61 13.27
N PHE A 310 -6.55 7.51 14.05
CA PHE A 310 -5.13 7.41 14.43
C PHE A 310 -4.81 6.06 15.07
N ALA A 311 -5.60 5.62 16.05
CA ALA A 311 -5.40 4.34 16.72
C ALA A 311 -5.54 3.15 15.77
N VAL A 312 -6.54 3.18 14.86
CA VAL A 312 -6.74 2.12 13.87
C VAL A 312 -5.57 2.03 12.91
N TYR A 313 -5.12 3.13 12.31
CA TYR A 313 -4.04 3.09 11.33
C TYR A 313 -2.67 2.82 11.96
N LEU A 314 -2.43 3.31 13.18
CA LEU A 314 -1.23 2.97 13.96
C LEU A 314 -1.13 1.47 14.19
N THR A 315 -2.19 0.86 14.68
CA THR A 315 -2.21 -0.56 15.06
C THR A 315 -2.30 -1.47 13.84
N PHE A 316 -2.99 -1.05 12.78
CA PHE A 316 -2.99 -1.72 11.49
C PHE A 316 -1.58 -1.78 10.90
N GLU A 317 -0.89 -0.62 10.82
CA GLU A 317 0.46 -0.55 10.25
C GLU A 317 1.45 -1.38 11.09
N PHE A 318 1.33 -1.31 12.41
CA PHE A 318 2.11 -2.18 13.28
C PHE A 318 1.86 -3.67 12.98
N ALA A 319 0.61 -4.10 12.82
CA ALA A 319 0.27 -5.50 12.56
C ALA A 319 0.77 -5.96 11.18
N ILE A 320 0.57 -5.18 10.12
CA ILE A 320 0.94 -5.57 8.77
C ILE A 320 2.46 -5.62 8.58
N VAL A 321 3.18 -4.66 9.17
CA VAL A 321 4.65 -4.63 9.09
C VAL A 321 5.25 -5.75 9.93
N ALA A 322 4.71 -6.06 11.12
CA ALA A 322 5.15 -7.20 11.94
C ALA A 322 4.89 -8.56 11.28
N ASN A 323 3.89 -8.66 10.41
CA ASN A 323 3.56 -9.91 9.69
C ASN A 323 4.60 -10.27 8.62
N LEU A 324 5.20 -9.29 7.95
CA LEU A 324 6.13 -9.53 6.82
C LEU A 324 7.35 -10.37 7.18
N PRO A 325 8.12 -10.08 8.26
CA PRO A 325 9.24 -10.90 8.68
C PRO A 325 8.81 -12.33 9.06
N LEU A 326 7.69 -12.46 9.77
CA LEU A 326 7.17 -13.77 10.17
C LEU A 326 6.88 -14.63 8.93
N VAL A 327 6.09 -14.12 7.99
CA VAL A 327 5.74 -14.82 6.74
C VAL A 327 6.99 -15.21 5.95
N SER A 328 7.98 -14.33 5.86
CA SER A 328 9.20 -14.54 5.07
C SER A 328 10.10 -15.65 5.59
N GLU A 329 9.97 -16.04 6.88
CA GLU A 329 10.81 -17.04 7.53
C GLU A 329 10.16 -18.41 7.69
N LEU A 330 8.85 -18.52 7.46
CA LEU A 330 8.15 -19.80 7.57
C LEU A 330 8.64 -20.84 6.58
N MET A 331 9.16 -20.42 5.42
CA MET A 331 9.67 -21.32 4.37
C MET A 331 10.89 -20.69 3.67
N PRO A 332 12.08 -20.68 4.30
CA PRO A 332 13.28 -20.02 3.78
C PRO A 332 13.69 -20.50 2.38
N GLU A 333 13.48 -21.80 2.10
CA GLU A 333 13.75 -22.45 0.81
C GLU A 333 12.89 -21.92 -0.34
N ALA A 334 11.73 -21.34 -0.03
CA ALA A 334 10.79 -20.76 -1.00
C ALA A 334 10.43 -19.30 -0.68
N ARG A 335 11.29 -18.57 0.03
CA ARG A 335 11.05 -17.23 0.55
C ARG A 335 10.43 -16.27 -0.46
N ASN A 336 10.99 -16.19 -1.66
CA ASN A 336 10.50 -15.31 -2.72
C ASN A 336 9.08 -15.70 -3.18
N THR A 337 8.79 -17.01 -3.24
CA THR A 337 7.46 -17.51 -3.60
C THR A 337 6.45 -17.19 -2.50
N VAL A 338 6.83 -17.34 -1.24
CA VAL A 338 5.99 -16.98 -0.08
C VAL A 338 5.67 -15.49 -0.08
N LEU A 339 6.67 -14.62 -0.27
CA LEU A 339 6.47 -13.17 -0.29
C LEU A 339 5.60 -12.72 -1.48
N SER A 340 5.81 -13.28 -2.67
CA SER A 340 4.94 -12.97 -3.82
C SER A 340 3.51 -13.46 -3.62
N THR A 341 3.33 -14.62 -2.96
CA THR A 341 2.00 -15.12 -2.60
C THR A 341 1.35 -14.23 -1.53
N ALA A 342 2.13 -13.70 -0.57
CA ALA A 342 1.64 -12.75 0.43
C ALA A 342 1.07 -11.48 -0.22
N ILE A 343 1.74 -10.94 -1.24
CA ILE A 343 1.23 -9.79 -2.01
C ILE A 343 -0.13 -10.11 -2.63
N ALA A 344 -0.31 -11.32 -3.20
CA ALA A 344 -1.58 -11.74 -3.76
C ALA A 344 -2.67 -11.89 -2.69
N PHE A 345 -2.34 -12.40 -1.49
CA PHE A 345 -3.28 -12.48 -0.37
C PHE A 345 -3.66 -11.11 0.19
N HIS A 346 -2.72 -10.16 0.28
CA HIS A 346 -3.02 -8.76 0.60
C HIS A 346 -3.98 -8.15 -0.42
N ALA A 347 -3.74 -8.38 -1.71
CA ALA A 347 -4.60 -7.87 -2.77
C ALA A 347 -6.00 -8.50 -2.75
N ALA A 348 -6.10 -9.81 -2.48
CA ALA A 348 -7.37 -10.50 -2.27
C ALA A 348 -8.13 -9.94 -1.05
N GLY A 349 -7.42 -9.67 0.05
CA GLY A 349 -7.99 -9.00 1.22
C GLY A 349 -8.56 -7.63 0.86
N ARG A 350 -7.82 -6.81 0.12
CA ARG A 350 -8.30 -5.49 -0.35
C ARG A 350 -9.51 -5.62 -1.27
N MET A 351 -9.54 -6.60 -2.16
CA MET A 351 -10.72 -6.87 -2.99
C MET A 351 -11.95 -7.15 -2.14
N ILE A 352 -11.83 -8.05 -1.18
CA ILE A 352 -12.93 -8.44 -0.26
C ILE A 352 -13.34 -7.24 0.60
N GLY A 353 -12.38 -6.54 1.20
CA GLY A 353 -12.63 -5.37 2.03
C GLY A 353 -13.34 -4.24 1.29
N ALA A 354 -12.91 -3.95 0.06
CA ALA A 354 -13.57 -2.93 -0.77
C ALA A 354 -15.00 -3.32 -1.16
N ALA A 355 -15.23 -4.59 -1.49
CA ALA A 355 -16.58 -5.10 -1.81
C ALA A 355 -17.52 -5.05 -0.59
N LEU A 356 -17.02 -5.42 0.59
CA LEU A 356 -17.82 -5.44 1.82
C LEU A 356 -18.00 -4.05 2.44
N GLY A 357 -16.98 -3.18 2.34
CA GLY A 357 -16.94 -1.91 3.06
C GLY A 357 -18.12 -1.00 2.73
N GLY A 358 -18.46 -0.83 1.46
CA GLY A 358 -19.61 -0.03 1.04
C GLY A 358 -20.95 -0.62 1.48
N TRP A 359 -21.11 -1.94 1.36
CA TRP A 359 -22.31 -2.63 1.80
C TRP A 359 -22.50 -2.52 3.32
N LEU A 360 -21.47 -2.74 4.12
CA LEU A 360 -21.51 -2.57 5.57
C LEU A 360 -21.83 -1.11 5.96
N PHE A 361 -21.26 -0.16 5.25
CA PHE A 361 -21.50 1.25 5.48
C PHE A 361 -22.96 1.65 5.23
N SER A 362 -23.62 1.05 4.25
CA SER A 362 -25.06 1.26 4.00
C SER A 362 -25.96 0.76 5.14
N LEU A 363 -25.47 -0.18 5.96
CA LEU A 363 -26.15 -0.64 7.18
C LEU A 363 -25.80 0.24 8.40
N GLY A 364 -24.77 1.07 8.29
CA GLY A 364 -24.26 1.97 9.32
C GLY A 364 -22.79 1.76 9.61
N PHE A 365 -22.05 2.85 9.90
CA PHE A 365 -20.60 2.83 10.13
C PHE A 365 -20.16 1.85 11.23
N VAL A 366 -21.01 1.57 12.20
CA VAL A 366 -20.74 0.58 13.27
C VAL A 366 -20.39 -0.79 12.69
N TRP A 367 -21.05 -1.20 11.62
CA TRP A 367 -20.80 -2.50 11.00
C TRP A 367 -19.45 -2.60 10.32
N ASN A 368 -18.90 -1.49 9.80
CA ASN A 368 -17.53 -1.45 9.29
C ASN A 368 -16.53 -1.74 10.42
N GLY A 369 -16.69 -1.07 11.57
CA GLY A 369 -15.82 -1.30 12.73
C GLY A 369 -15.94 -2.73 13.29
N VAL A 370 -17.17 -3.23 13.45
CA VAL A 370 -17.41 -4.60 13.94
C VAL A 370 -16.83 -5.65 13.00
N ALA A 371 -17.08 -5.55 11.70
CA ALA A 371 -16.57 -6.51 10.72
C ALA A 371 -15.04 -6.48 10.64
N ALA A 372 -14.43 -5.29 10.60
CA ALA A 372 -12.97 -5.13 10.61
C ALA A 372 -12.34 -5.69 11.90
N GLY A 373 -12.97 -5.41 13.06
CA GLY A 373 -12.55 -5.98 14.34
C GLY A 373 -12.64 -7.51 14.38
N LEU A 374 -13.72 -8.10 13.85
CA LEU A 374 -13.86 -9.55 13.73
C LEU A 374 -12.81 -10.16 12.78
N MET A 375 -12.56 -9.52 11.62
CA MET A 375 -11.54 -9.99 10.68
C MET A 375 -10.15 -10.03 11.35
N THR A 376 -9.77 -8.98 12.06
CA THR A 376 -8.46 -8.95 12.76
C THR A 376 -8.42 -9.92 13.95
N ALA A 377 -9.52 -10.05 14.70
CA ALA A 377 -9.66 -11.01 15.80
C ALA A 377 -9.49 -12.47 15.32
N LEU A 378 -10.03 -12.84 14.15
CA LEU A 378 -9.86 -14.17 13.56
C LEU A 378 -8.40 -14.48 13.21
N GLY A 379 -7.55 -13.47 13.02
CA GLY A 379 -6.11 -13.67 12.84
C GLY A 379 -5.40 -14.18 14.09
N ILE A 380 -5.88 -13.85 15.29
CA ILE A 380 -5.25 -14.23 16.56
C ILE A 380 -5.19 -15.77 16.75
N PRO A 381 -6.30 -16.53 16.67
CA PRO A 381 -6.25 -17.97 16.79
C PRO A 381 -5.42 -18.65 15.71
N LEU A 382 -5.37 -18.11 14.48
CA LEU A 382 -4.52 -18.66 13.42
C LEU A 382 -3.04 -18.57 13.81
N ILE A 383 -2.61 -17.44 14.38
CA ILE A 383 -1.22 -17.28 14.86
C ILE A 383 -0.97 -18.13 16.11
N LEU A 384 -1.93 -18.23 17.04
CA LEU A 384 -1.74 -18.96 18.30
C LEU A 384 -1.66 -20.47 18.09
N TRP A 385 -2.50 -21.04 17.23
CA TRP A 385 -2.68 -22.49 17.18
C TRP A 385 -2.04 -23.14 15.96
N VAL A 386 -1.93 -22.41 14.86
CA VAL A 386 -1.45 -22.97 13.60
C VAL A 386 -0.02 -22.55 13.30
N VAL A 387 0.31 -21.26 13.45
CA VAL A 387 1.64 -20.76 13.05
C VAL A 387 2.68 -21.11 14.12
N ARG A 388 3.67 -21.90 13.73
CA ARG A 388 4.81 -22.30 14.55
C ARG A 388 6.08 -21.71 13.95
N GLU A 389 6.78 -20.89 14.73
CA GLU A 389 8.13 -20.42 14.35
C GLU A 389 9.08 -21.61 14.29
N ARG A 390 9.90 -21.69 13.27
CA ARG A 390 11.06 -22.59 13.27
C ARG A 390 12.06 -22.01 14.27
N LYS A 391 12.41 -22.80 15.30
CA LYS A 391 13.49 -22.48 16.24
C LYS A 391 14.84 -22.60 15.55
#